data_94aa1710e7a7b99910011c637b78ce11
#
_entry.id   94aa1710e7a7b99910011c637b78ce11
#
_cell.length_a   1.000
_cell.length_b   1.000
_cell.length_c   1.000
_cell.angle_alpha   90.00
_cell.angle_beta   90.00
_cell.angle_gamma   90.00
#
_symmetry.space_group_name_H-M   'P 1'
#
loop_
_entity.id
_entity.type
_entity.pdbx_description
1 polymer ?
#
loop_
_entity_poly.entity_id
_entity_poly.type
_entity_poly.pdbx_seq_one_letter_code
_entity_poly.pdbx_strand_id
1 'polypeptide(L)'
;MCLPRQGSWGVAALKHIASCSFGKDSLATILLALEHGEPLDEAVYCEVMFDKTISGEVPEHRAFIYETAIPRLERLGVPVRVLRSDKTYLDLFAGTVTRGPKKGLRRGFPLCGHCYVQRDCKLRPIRRYNRTLTPDTV
;
A
#
# COMPACT_ATOMS: atom_id res chain seq x y z
N MET A 1 20.50 -10.66 -30.71
CA MET A 1 19.46 -10.58 -31.76
C MET A 1 18.10 -10.70 -31.07
N CYS A 2 17.48 -9.57 -30.75
CA CYS A 2 16.15 -9.55 -30.12
C CYS A 2 15.07 -9.73 -31.17
N LEU A 3 14.27 -10.78 -31.03
CA LEU A 3 13.09 -10.97 -31.86
C LEU A 3 11.97 -10.02 -31.41
N PRO A 4 11.30 -9.33 -32.34
CA PRO A 4 10.15 -8.48 -31.99
C PRO A 4 8.96 -9.35 -31.60
N ARG A 5 8.37 -9.09 -30.46
CA ARG A 5 7.07 -9.66 -30.08
C ARG A 5 5.99 -9.05 -30.97
N GLN A 6 5.54 -9.82 -31.95
CA GLN A 6 4.30 -9.55 -32.67
C GLN A 6 3.13 -10.17 -31.91
N GLY A 7 2.07 -9.40 -31.69
CA GLY A 7 0.83 -9.91 -31.15
C GLY A 7 -0.04 -8.81 -30.54
N SER A 8 -0.59 -7.93 -31.39
CA SER A 8 -1.64 -6.99 -31.01
C SER A 8 -2.97 -7.72 -30.92
N TRP A 9 -3.31 -8.14 -29.71
CA TRP A 9 -4.72 -8.30 -29.32
C TRP A 9 -4.90 -7.34 -28.17
N GLY A 10 -5.89 -6.45 -28.25
CA GLY A 10 -6.12 -5.36 -27.29
C GLY A 10 -6.52 -5.85 -25.88
N VAL A 11 -5.64 -6.58 -25.23
CA VAL A 11 -5.72 -6.87 -23.81
C VAL A 11 -5.07 -5.69 -23.12
N ALA A 12 -5.82 -4.96 -22.31
CA ALA A 12 -5.24 -3.96 -21.44
C ALA A 12 -4.06 -4.60 -20.70
N ALA A 13 -2.87 -4.03 -20.85
CA ALA A 13 -1.64 -4.60 -20.28
C ALA A 13 -1.80 -4.72 -18.76
N LEU A 14 -1.66 -5.95 -18.25
CA LEU A 14 -1.69 -6.20 -16.81
C LEU A 14 -0.59 -5.39 -16.14
N LYS A 15 -0.95 -4.63 -15.11
CA LYS A 15 -0.01 -3.86 -14.31
C LYS A 15 0.46 -4.69 -13.13
N HIS A 16 1.78 -4.85 -13.02
CA HIS A 16 2.44 -5.60 -11.94
C HIS A 16 2.82 -4.65 -10.81
N ILE A 17 2.26 -4.86 -9.63
CA ILE A 17 2.40 -3.96 -8.49
C ILE A 17 2.93 -4.73 -7.29
N ALA A 18 3.97 -4.20 -6.65
CA ALA A 18 4.44 -4.68 -5.36
C ALA A 18 3.82 -3.86 -4.23
N SER A 19 3.07 -4.51 -3.32
CA SER A 19 2.70 -3.88 -2.05
C SER A 19 3.91 -3.88 -1.12
N CYS A 20 4.42 -2.70 -0.78
CA CYS A 20 5.66 -2.51 -0.03
C CYS A 20 5.38 -1.81 1.30
N SER A 21 5.85 -2.40 2.40
CA SER A 21 5.84 -1.76 3.73
C SER A 21 7.18 -1.14 4.10
N PHE A 22 8.18 -1.23 3.22
CA PHE A 22 9.57 -0.87 3.45
C PHE A 22 10.25 -1.62 4.59
N GLY A 23 9.66 -2.72 5.06
CA GLY A 23 10.36 -3.70 5.86
C GLY A 23 11.32 -4.53 5.00
N LYS A 24 12.27 -5.22 5.64
CA LYS A 24 13.32 -6.00 4.96
C LYS A 24 12.78 -6.99 3.92
N ASP A 25 11.69 -7.68 4.24
CA ASP A 25 11.14 -8.73 3.37
C ASP A 25 10.48 -8.15 2.13
N SER A 26 9.73 -7.06 2.26
CA SER A 26 9.11 -6.38 1.11
C SER A 26 10.14 -5.76 0.17
N LEU A 27 11.21 -5.17 0.72
CA LEU A 27 12.32 -4.66 -0.08
C LEU A 27 13.09 -5.79 -0.76
N ALA A 28 13.39 -6.87 -0.04
CA ALA A 28 14.05 -8.04 -0.62
C ALA A 28 13.23 -8.64 -1.78
N THR A 29 11.92 -8.73 -1.64
CA THR A 29 11.03 -9.21 -2.70
C THR A 29 11.12 -8.35 -3.96
N ILE A 30 11.10 -7.02 -3.82
CA ILE A 30 11.23 -6.09 -4.94
C ILE A 30 12.60 -6.24 -5.62
N LEU A 31 13.68 -6.28 -4.84
CA LEU A 31 15.03 -6.41 -5.38
C LEU A 31 15.23 -7.75 -6.10
N LEU A 32 14.72 -8.84 -5.55
CA LEU A 32 14.75 -10.15 -6.21
C LEU A 32 13.94 -10.16 -7.51
N ALA A 33 12.75 -9.54 -7.53
CA ALA A 33 11.98 -9.43 -8.76
C ALA A 33 12.76 -8.69 -9.86
N LEU A 34 13.44 -7.59 -9.51
CA LEU A 34 14.29 -6.86 -10.44
C LEU A 34 15.49 -7.68 -10.90
N GLU A 35 16.17 -8.40 -9.99
CA GLU A 35 17.31 -9.26 -10.30
C GLU A 35 16.92 -10.38 -11.26
N HIS A 36 15.74 -10.99 -11.09
CA HIS A 36 15.22 -12.03 -11.95
C HIS A 36 14.54 -11.52 -13.22
N GLY A 37 14.49 -10.20 -13.43
CA GLY A 37 13.85 -9.62 -14.62
C GLY A 37 12.31 -9.80 -14.63
N GLU A 38 11.70 -9.99 -13.46
CA GLU A 38 10.25 -10.09 -13.35
C GLU A 38 9.61 -8.72 -13.64
N PRO A 39 8.44 -8.68 -14.29
CA PRO A 39 7.78 -7.43 -14.57
C PRO A 39 7.32 -6.77 -13.28
N LEU A 40 7.72 -5.52 -13.08
CA LEU A 40 7.31 -4.70 -11.94
C LEU A 40 7.15 -3.25 -12.40
N ASP A 41 5.91 -2.78 -12.42
CA ASP A 41 5.57 -1.45 -12.91
C ASP A 41 5.62 -0.39 -11.81
N GLU A 42 5.30 -0.77 -10.58
CA GLU A 42 5.28 0.19 -9.47
C GLU A 42 5.29 -0.52 -8.10
N ALA A 43 5.83 0.15 -7.09
CA ALA A 43 5.67 -0.23 -5.68
C ALA A 43 4.62 0.67 -5.03
N VAL A 44 3.73 0.08 -4.24
CA VAL A 44 2.66 0.80 -3.53
C VAL A 44 2.89 0.71 -2.04
N TYR A 45 3.06 1.86 -1.40
CA TYR A 45 3.17 2.02 0.04
C TYR A 45 1.93 2.72 0.58
N CYS A 46 1.34 2.18 1.64
CA CYS A 46 0.23 2.83 2.34
C CYS A 46 0.68 3.30 3.72
N GLU A 47 0.89 4.61 3.86
CA GLU A 47 1.25 5.24 5.12
C GLU A 47 0.01 5.38 6.00
N VAL A 48 0.06 4.77 7.18
CA VAL A 48 -0.99 4.93 8.20
C VAL A 48 -0.70 6.19 9.00
N MET A 49 -1.63 7.13 8.99
CA MET A 49 -1.49 8.37 9.76
C MET A 49 -2.03 8.17 11.18
N PHE A 50 -1.28 8.67 12.17
CA PHE A 50 -1.75 8.72 13.56
C PHE A 50 -2.85 9.77 13.72
N ASP A 51 -2.58 10.99 13.26
CA ASP A 51 -3.56 12.05 13.10
C ASP A 51 -3.42 12.71 11.71
N LYS A 52 -3.99 13.90 11.52
CA LYS A 52 -3.94 14.59 10.22
C LYS A 52 -2.55 15.05 9.81
N THR A 53 -1.62 15.16 10.75
CA THR A 53 -0.27 15.72 10.55
C THR A 53 0.84 14.76 10.90
N ILE A 54 0.61 13.84 11.82
CA ILE A 54 1.60 12.91 12.36
C ILE A 54 1.44 11.54 11.72
N SER A 55 2.54 11.01 11.19
CA SER A 55 2.61 9.62 10.70
C SER A 55 2.50 8.63 11.85
N GLY A 56 1.90 7.48 11.61
CA GLY A 56 1.93 6.34 12.52
C GLY A 56 3.22 5.52 12.45
N GLU A 57 4.13 5.87 11.52
CA GLU A 57 5.44 5.24 11.45
C GLU A 57 6.39 5.80 12.52
N VAL A 58 7.32 4.96 12.98
CA VAL A 58 8.43 5.41 13.82
C VAL A 58 9.25 6.45 13.03
N PRO A 59 9.64 7.59 13.64
CA PRO A 59 10.29 8.69 12.92
C PRO A 59 11.51 8.27 12.11
N GLU A 60 12.37 7.41 12.66
CA GLU A 60 13.57 6.90 12.00
C GLU A 60 13.23 6.02 10.79
N HIS A 61 12.19 5.19 10.92
CA HIS A 61 11.73 4.36 9.81
C HIS A 61 11.09 5.22 8.72
N ARG A 62 10.32 6.22 9.10
CA ARG A 62 9.75 7.17 8.15
C ARG A 62 10.83 7.94 7.38
N ALA A 63 11.86 8.43 8.08
CA ALA A 63 13.01 9.07 7.44
C ALA A 63 13.70 8.12 6.46
N PHE A 64 13.96 6.86 6.87
CA PHE A 64 14.52 5.85 5.97
C PHE A 64 13.66 5.65 4.71
N ILE A 65 12.33 5.58 4.86
CA ILE A 65 11.42 5.40 3.72
C ILE A 65 11.58 6.54 2.71
N TYR A 66 11.45 7.79 3.17
CA TYR A 66 11.38 8.95 2.28
C TYR A 66 12.75 9.44 1.80
N GLU A 67 13.78 9.33 2.62
CA GLU A 67 15.11 9.87 2.31
C GLU A 67 16.03 8.84 1.64
N THR A 68 15.75 7.55 1.84
CA THR A 68 16.64 6.49 1.36
C THR A 68 15.93 5.49 0.44
N ALA A 69 14.87 4.85 0.91
CA ALA A 69 14.29 3.70 0.22
C ALA A 69 13.53 4.11 -1.06
N ILE A 70 12.65 5.10 -0.99
CA ILE A 70 11.93 5.61 -2.17
C ILE A 70 12.89 6.10 -3.24
N PRO A 71 13.85 7.02 -2.96
CA PRO A 71 14.79 7.47 -3.97
C PRO A 71 15.65 6.36 -4.59
N ARG A 72 15.94 5.30 -3.84
CA ARG A 72 16.68 4.14 -4.37
C ARG A 72 15.84 3.31 -5.32
N LEU A 73 14.59 3.02 -4.98
CA LEU A 73 13.69 2.26 -5.86
C LEU A 73 13.41 3.02 -7.15
N GLU A 74 13.19 4.34 -7.08
CA GLU A 74 12.98 5.18 -8.26
C GLU A 74 14.20 5.19 -9.18
N ARG A 75 15.41 5.24 -8.62
CA ARG A 75 16.66 5.10 -9.41
C ARG A 75 16.83 3.73 -10.07
N LEU A 76 16.22 2.69 -9.49
CA LEU A 76 16.17 1.35 -10.09
C LEU A 76 15.04 1.20 -11.11
N GLY A 77 14.30 2.28 -11.40
CA GLY A 77 13.20 2.27 -12.36
C GLY A 77 11.85 1.82 -11.80
N VAL A 78 11.73 1.69 -10.49
CA VAL A 78 10.47 1.33 -9.82
C VAL A 78 9.87 2.58 -9.16
N PRO A 79 8.89 3.24 -9.79
CA PRO A 79 8.18 4.35 -9.16
C PRO A 79 7.45 3.90 -7.91
N VAL A 80 7.41 4.76 -6.90
CA VAL A 80 6.74 4.47 -5.64
C VAL A 80 5.50 5.34 -5.48
N ARG A 81 4.36 4.69 -5.29
CA ARG A 81 3.11 5.36 -4.99
C ARG A 81 2.81 5.31 -3.50
N VAL A 82 2.72 6.47 -2.88
CA VAL A 82 2.31 6.59 -1.48
C VAL A 82 0.80 6.82 -1.41
N LEU A 83 0.11 5.92 -0.72
CA LEU A 83 -1.30 6.02 -0.41
C LEU A 83 -1.51 6.40 1.04
N ARG A 84 -2.61 7.08 1.31
CA ARG A 84 -3.08 7.39 2.67
C ARG A 84 -4.59 7.21 2.73
N SER A 85 -5.09 6.82 3.89
CA SER A 85 -6.53 6.82 4.16
C SER A 85 -7.02 8.25 4.45
N ASP A 86 -8.29 8.50 4.15
CA ASP A 86 -9.04 9.64 4.64
C ASP A 86 -9.30 9.59 6.16
N LYS A 87 -9.11 8.41 6.77
CA LYS A 87 -9.22 8.17 8.21
C LYS A 87 -7.86 7.98 8.85
N THR A 88 -7.67 8.58 10.01
CA THR A 88 -6.48 8.42 10.84
C THR A 88 -6.70 7.37 11.93
N TYR A 89 -5.62 6.99 12.62
CA TYR A 89 -5.71 6.15 13.81
C TYR A 89 -6.63 6.76 14.86
N LEU A 90 -6.49 8.05 15.15
CA LEU A 90 -7.31 8.75 16.15
C LEU A 90 -8.80 8.80 15.76
N ASP A 91 -9.11 9.01 14.48
CA ASP A 91 -10.51 8.98 14.00
C ASP A 91 -11.17 7.63 14.30
N LEU A 92 -10.42 6.54 14.10
CA LEU A 92 -10.91 5.20 14.37
C LEU A 92 -10.98 4.88 15.86
N PHE A 93 -9.97 5.29 16.62
CA PHE A 93 -9.91 5.09 18.07
C PHE A 93 -11.07 5.82 18.78
N ALA A 94 -11.32 7.07 18.41
CA ALA A 94 -12.41 7.90 18.95
C ALA A 94 -13.80 7.51 18.38
N GLY A 95 -13.81 6.79 17.27
CA GLY A 95 -15.05 6.39 16.59
C GLY A 95 -15.92 5.46 17.44
N THR A 96 -17.19 5.40 17.10
CA THR A 96 -18.15 4.53 17.78
C THR A 96 -18.39 3.24 16.99
N VAL A 97 -18.75 2.19 17.73
CA VAL A 97 -19.20 0.92 17.15
C VAL A 97 -20.61 1.12 16.59
N THR A 98 -20.81 0.80 15.31
CA THR A 98 -22.09 1.05 14.62
C THR A 98 -23.05 -0.14 14.61
N ARG A 99 -22.56 -1.34 14.92
CA ARG A 99 -23.35 -2.58 14.85
C ARG A 99 -23.00 -3.54 15.99
N GLY A 100 -23.90 -4.46 16.29
CA GLY A 100 -23.72 -5.52 17.28
C GLY A 100 -23.97 -5.09 18.72
N PRO A 101 -23.67 -5.96 19.70
CA PRO A 101 -23.96 -5.74 21.13
C PRO A 101 -23.23 -4.52 21.72
N LYS A 102 -22.12 -4.10 21.12
CA LYS A 102 -21.31 -2.96 21.54
C LYS A 102 -21.65 -1.66 20.80
N LYS A 103 -22.79 -1.62 20.07
CA LYS A 103 -23.24 -0.41 19.34
C LYS A 103 -23.29 0.81 20.27
N GLY A 104 -22.74 1.92 19.81
CA GLY A 104 -22.70 3.17 20.57
C GLY A 104 -21.49 3.33 21.50
N LEU A 105 -20.76 2.25 21.79
CA LEU A 105 -19.54 2.32 22.58
C LEU A 105 -18.37 2.82 21.72
N ARG A 106 -17.39 3.48 22.37
CA ARG A 106 -16.15 3.89 21.72
C ARG A 106 -15.35 2.65 21.31
N ARG A 107 -14.73 2.69 20.12
CA ARG A 107 -13.94 1.56 19.60
C ARG A 107 -12.70 1.28 20.43
N GLY A 108 -11.96 2.32 20.81
CA GLY A 108 -10.70 2.16 21.53
C GLY A 108 -9.62 1.45 20.75
N PHE A 109 -8.73 0.75 21.43
CA PHE A 109 -7.67 -0.05 20.80
C PHE A 109 -8.23 -1.29 20.12
N PRO A 110 -7.67 -1.68 18.93
CA PRO A 110 -8.03 -2.95 18.31
C PRO A 110 -7.53 -4.10 19.17
N LEU A 111 -8.43 -4.91 19.67
CA LEU A 111 -8.13 -6.11 20.45
C LEU A 111 -8.39 -7.35 19.58
N CYS A 112 -7.45 -8.27 19.55
CA CYS A 112 -7.54 -9.63 19.00
C CYS A 112 -8.19 -9.81 17.61
N GLY A 113 -7.47 -10.36 16.67
CA GLY A 113 -7.97 -10.97 15.43
C GLY A 113 -8.41 -10.01 14.32
N HIS A 114 -9.06 -8.90 14.62
CA HIS A 114 -9.53 -7.94 13.62
C HIS A 114 -9.06 -6.51 13.88
N CYS A 115 -7.91 -6.16 13.29
CA CYS A 115 -7.41 -4.80 13.35
C CYS A 115 -8.16 -3.90 12.35
N TYR A 116 -9.10 -3.10 12.86
CA TYR A 116 -9.84 -2.13 12.04
C TYR A 116 -8.95 -1.00 11.50
N VAL A 117 -7.83 -0.70 12.18
CA VAL A 117 -6.83 0.25 11.67
C VAL A 117 -6.17 -0.31 10.40
N GLN A 118 -5.71 -1.56 10.44
CA GLN A 118 -5.18 -2.23 9.25
C GLN A 118 -6.22 -2.27 8.12
N ARG A 119 -7.46 -2.63 8.43
CA ARG A 119 -8.55 -2.72 7.45
C ARG A 119 -8.83 -1.38 6.79
N ASP A 120 -9.04 -0.33 7.59
CA ASP A 120 -9.58 0.95 7.11
C ASP A 120 -8.47 1.94 6.69
N CYS A 121 -7.32 1.92 7.37
CA CYS A 121 -6.22 2.84 7.08
C CYS A 121 -5.17 2.28 6.10
N LYS A 122 -5.13 0.96 5.89
CA LYS A 122 -4.14 0.32 5.02
C LYS A 122 -4.76 -0.46 3.86
N LEU A 123 -5.56 -1.49 4.16
CA LEU A 123 -6.09 -2.39 3.12
C LEU A 123 -7.13 -1.71 2.22
N ARG A 124 -7.98 -0.85 2.77
CA ARG A 124 -9.02 -0.17 2.01
C ARG A 124 -8.44 0.81 0.96
N PRO A 125 -7.46 1.69 1.28
CA PRO A 125 -6.79 2.51 0.29
C PRO A 125 -6.12 1.68 -0.82
N ILE A 126 -5.41 0.61 -0.47
CA ILE A 126 -4.76 -0.28 -1.44
C ILE A 126 -5.80 -0.92 -2.37
N ARG A 127 -6.88 -1.48 -1.82
CA ARG A 127 -7.95 -2.08 -2.63
C ARG A 127 -8.64 -1.06 -3.53
N ARG A 128 -8.85 0.16 -3.05
CA ARG A 128 -9.42 1.26 -3.86
C ARG A 128 -8.50 1.57 -5.03
N TYR A 129 -7.21 1.70 -4.78
CA TYR A 129 -6.22 1.95 -5.81
C TYR A 129 -6.18 0.79 -6.84
N ASN A 130 -6.10 -0.45 -6.38
CA ASN A 130 -6.07 -1.62 -7.28
C ASN A 130 -7.28 -1.67 -8.21
N ARG A 131 -8.46 -1.28 -7.75
CA ARG A 131 -9.66 -1.22 -8.61
C ARG A 131 -9.55 -0.19 -9.74
N THR A 132 -8.73 0.85 -9.58
CA THR A 132 -8.51 1.83 -10.66
C THR A 132 -7.59 1.30 -11.75
N LEU A 133 -6.92 0.19 -11.51
CA LEU A 133 -5.94 -0.41 -12.41
C LEU A 133 -6.50 -1.60 -13.19
N THR A 134 -7.55 -2.21 -12.70
CA THR A 134 -8.27 -3.26 -13.43
C THR A 134 -9.19 -2.58 -14.44
N PRO A 135 -9.14 -2.94 -15.74
CA PRO A 135 -10.18 -2.54 -16.67
C PRO A 135 -11.52 -3.00 -16.09
N ASP A 136 -12.53 -2.14 -16.16
CA ASP A 136 -13.89 -2.53 -15.85
C ASP A 136 -14.24 -3.73 -16.71
N THR A 137 -14.23 -4.91 -16.10
CA THR A 137 -14.84 -6.09 -16.69
C THR A 137 -16.35 -5.86 -16.60
N VAL A 138 -16.90 -5.42 -17.71
CA VAL A 138 -18.33 -5.43 -17.94
C VAL A 138 -18.84 -6.85 -17.93
#